data_f0117f0d614ae6b07e8fab1015208093
#
_entry.id   f0117f0d614ae6b07e8fab1015208093
#
_cell.length_a   1.000
_cell.length_b   1.000
_cell.length_c   1.000
_cell.angle_alpha   90.00
_cell.angle_beta   90.00
_cell.angle_gamma   90.00
#
_symmetry.space_group_name_H-M   'P 1'
#
loop_
_entity.id
_entity.type
_entity.pdbx_description
1 polymer ?
#
loop_
_entity_poly.entity_id
_entity_poly.type
_entity_poly.pdbx_seq_one_letter_code
_entity_poly.pdbx_strand_id
1 'polypeptide(L)'
;SQGARRFSEVIPQALLALAPELRRRLSVVQQCRAEDLDAVRQIYGQANIQAETATFFTDMPARLAAAHLVIARSGAGTVSELAMVGRPSVLVPYAYATDDHQSRNAEVLSSAGGAWLLPEAELDVPVLSGHLAKLMTDPDMLRDAAKAAHGRAQPNAAAQLAELVLTLAAGELSGRAAA
;
A
#
# COMPACT_ATOMS: atom_id res chain seq x y z
N SER A 1 3.38 0.89 -11.68
CA SER A 1 4.53 0.12 -11.18
C SER A 1 4.57 -1.24 -11.89
N GLN A 2 5.75 -1.78 -12.08
CA GLN A 2 5.95 -3.03 -12.83
C GLN A 2 5.76 -4.29 -11.96
N GLY A 3 5.21 -4.19 -10.76
CA GLY A 3 5.18 -5.26 -9.79
C GLY A 3 6.52 -5.42 -9.05
N ALA A 4 6.49 -5.90 -7.83
CA ALA A 4 7.66 -6.14 -7.02
C ALA A 4 7.95 -7.64 -6.99
N ARG A 5 9.07 -8.09 -7.55
CA ARG A 5 9.45 -9.51 -7.57
C ARG A 5 9.42 -10.12 -6.17
N ARG A 6 9.93 -9.40 -5.18
CA ARG A 6 9.90 -9.85 -3.78
C ARG A 6 8.49 -10.14 -3.28
N PHE A 7 7.49 -9.41 -3.75
CA PHE A 7 6.09 -9.67 -3.40
C PHE A 7 5.57 -10.95 -4.05
N SER A 8 5.95 -11.22 -5.31
CA SER A 8 5.60 -12.47 -5.99
C SER A 8 6.22 -13.68 -5.29
N GLU A 9 7.40 -13.54 -4.70
CA GLU A 9 8.10 -14.60 -3.98
C GLU A 9 7.50 -14.85 -2.57
N VAL A 10 7.21 -13.79 -1.81
CA VAL A 10 6.89 -13.92 -0.38
C VAL A 10 5.40 -13.96 -0.09
N ILE A 11 4.59 -13.09 -0.72
CA ILE A 11 3.17 -12.95 -0.37
C ILE A 11 2.38 -14.25 -0.59
N PRO A 12 2.46 -14.94 -1.74
CA PRO A 12 1.72 -16.18 -1.94
C PRO A 12 2.10 -17.26 -0.93
N GLN A 13 3.38 -17.38 -0.58
CA GLN A 13 3.87 -18.33 0.40
C GLN A 13 3.40 -18.00 1.82
N ALA A 14 3.40 -16.72 2.18
CA ALA A 14 2.89 -16.27 3.48
C ALA A 14 1.38 -16.56 3.63
N LEU A 15 0.60 -16.36 2.57
CA LEU A 15 -0.81 -16.70 2.57
C LEU A 15 -1.06 -18.22 2.60
N LEU A 16 -0.23 -19.02 1.91
CA LEU A 16 -0.26 -20.48 1.99
C LEU A 16 0.04 -20.99 3.41
N ALA A 17 0.92 -20.31 4.13
CA ALA A 17 1.30 -20.67 5.52
C ALA A 17 0.22 -20.36 6.57
N LEU A 18 -0.81 -19.58 6.23
CA LEU A 18 -1.92 -19.31 7.14
C LEU A 18 -2.72 -20.58 7.46
N ALA A 19 -3.37 -20.60 8.62
CA ALA A 19 -4.30 -21.65 8.98
C ALA A 19 -5.43 -21.80 7.93
N PRO A 20 -5.89 -23.04 7.65
CA PRO A 20 -6.90 -23.29 6.62
C PRO A 20 -8.18 -22.44 6.79
N GLU A 21 -8.59 -22.15 8.04
CA GLU A 21 -9.77 -21.34 8.38
C GLU A 21 -9.61 -19.90 7.89
N LEU A 22 -8.40 -19.34 8.01
CA LEU A 22 -8.09 -17.99 7.54
C LEU A 22 -8.01 -17.95 6.02
N ARG A 23 -7.35 -18.94 5.41
CA ARG A 23 -7.21 -19.02 3.94
C ARG A 23 -8.55 -19.03 3.22
N ARG A 24 -9.53 -19.78 3.73
CA ARG A 24 -10.88 -19.85 3.14
C ARG A 24 -11.64 -18.51 3.12
N ARG A 25 -11.20 -17.54 3.91
CA ARG A 25 -11.79 -16.20 3.98
C ARG A 25 -11.11 -15.20 3.04
N LEU A 26 -10.04 -15.61 2.36
CA LEU A 26 -9.26 -14.73 1.51
C LEU A 26 -9.85 -14.62 0.11
N SER A 27 -9.92 -13.40 -0.38
CA SER A 27 -9.99 -13.04 -1.79
C SER A 27 -8.82 -12.11 -2.07
N VAL A 28 -7.94 -12.51 -2.98
CA VAL A 28 -6.66 -11.83 -3.23
C VAL A 28 -6.68 -11.20 -4.61
N VAL A 29 -6.22 -9.95 -4.69
CA VAL A 29 -5.90 -9.29 -5.96
C VAL A 29 -4.41 -8.95 -5.92
N GLN A 30 -3.63 -9.52 -6.83
CA GLN A 30 -2.19 -9.29 -6.85
C GLN A 30 -1.68 -8.91 -8.23
N GLN A 31 -1.01 -7.76 -8.29
CA GLN A 31 -0.23 -7.38 -9.47
C GLN A 31 1.12 -8.07 -9.42
N CYS A 32 1.48 -8.77 -10.51
CA CYS A 32 2.73 -9.49 -10.65
C CYS A 32 3.45 -9.07 -11.93
N ARG A 33 4.74 -9.32 -12.02
CA ARG A 33 5.44 -9.27 -13.30
C ARG A 33 4.97 -10.41 -14.20
N ALA A 34 5.11 -10.23 -15.52
CA ALA A 34 4.70 -11.26 -16.47
C ALA A 34 5.39 -12.62 -16.22
N GLU A 35 6.67 -12.59 -15.91
CA GLU A 35 7.47 -13.76 -15.60
C GLU A 35 7.09 -14.49 -14.30
N ASP A 36 6.42 -13.81 -13.38
CA ASP A 36 6.04 -14.36 -12.06
C ASP A 36 4.61 -14.90 -12.04
N LEU A 37 3.75 -14.54 -13.02
CA LEU A 37 2.30 -14.79 -12.98
C LEU A 37 1.95 -16.25 -12.78
N ASP A 38 2.55 -17.15 -13.55
CA ASP A 38 2.18 -18.57 -13.53
C ASP A 38 2.58 -19.23 -12.21
N ALA A 39 3.76 -18.90 -11.68
CA ALA A 39 4.22 -19.38 -10.39
C ALA A 39 3.29 -18.90 -9.25
N VAL A 40 2.90 -17.64 -9.27
CA VAL A 40 1.98 -17.06 -8.26
C VAL A 40 0.60 -17.73 -8.34
N ARG A 41 0.05 -17.93 -9.54
CA ARG A 41 -1.24 -18.62 -9.74
C ARG A 41 -1.20 -20.05 -9.23
N GLN A 42 -0.11 -20.77 -9.50
CA GLN A 42 0.07 -22.14 -9.02
C GLN A 42 0.03 -22.22 -7.49
N ILE A 43 0.71 -21.31 -6.79
CA ILE A 43 0.72 -21.29 -5.32
C ILE A 43 -0.68 -21.01 -4.77
N TYR A 44 -1.40 -20.02 -5.33
CA TYR A 44 -2.77 -19.72 -4.89
C TYR A 44 -3.72 -20.88 -5.15
N GLY A 45 -3.57 -21.59 -6.29
CA GLY A 45 -4.34 -22.80 -6.58
C GLY A 45 -4.08 -23.93 -5.57
N GLN A 46 -2.83 -24.18 -5.22
CA GLN A 46 -2.46 -25.16 -4.18
C GLN A 46 -3.02 -24.79 -2.80
N ALA A 47 -3.08 -23.50 -2.50
CA ALA A 47 -3.62 -22.99 -1.25
C ALA A 47 -5.16 -22.98 -1.20
N ASN A 48 -5.85 -23.25 -2.30
CA ASN A 48 -7.29 -23.05 -2.49
C ASN A 48 -7.71 -21.62 -2.13
N ILE A 49 -6.90 -20.62 -2.48
CA ILE A 49 -7.19 -19.20 -2.29
C ILE A 49 -7.78 -18.65 -3.58
N GLN A 50 -8.93 -17.97 -3.49
CA GLN A 50 -9.48 -17.22 -4.60
C GLN A 50 -8.57 -16.03 -4.90
N ALA A 51 -7.95 -16.03 -6.08
CA ALA A 51 -7.00 -14.98 -6.45
C ALA A 51 -7.19 -14.51 -7.90
N GLU A 52 -7.19 -13.20 -8.07
CA GLU A 52 -7.07 -12.52 -9.36
C GLU A 52 -5.66 -11.97 -9.50
N THR A 53 -4.95 -12.39 -10.54
CA THR A 53 -3.57 -11.96 -10.79
C THR A 53 -3.43 -11.39 -12.19
N ALA A 54 -2.79 -10.23 -12.30
CA ALA A 54 -2.53 -9.58 -13.58
C ALA A 54 -1.20 -8.80 -13.54
N THR A 55 -0.70 -8.46 -14.72
CA THR A 55 0.48 -7.60 -14.84
C THR A 55 0.14 -6.14 -14.60
N PHE A 56 -1.10 -5.77 -14.80
CA PHE A 56 -1.59 -4.41 -14.61
C PHE A 56 -3.10 -4.41 -14.35
N PHE A 57 -3.58 -3.48 -13.55
CA PHE A 57 -5.00 -3.21 -13.29
C PHE A 57 -5.32 -1.76 -13.67
N THR A 58 -6.39 -1.56 -14.43
CA THR A 58 -6.84 -0.23 -14.86
C THR A 58 -7.82 0.42 -13.87
N ASP A 59 -8.38 -0.38 -12.95
CA ASP A 59 -9.43 -0.01 -12.00
C ASP A 59 -8.93 0.05 -10.55
N MET A 60 -7.65 0.44 -10.36
CA MET A 60 -7.00 0.46 -9.05
C MET A 60 -7.79 1.21 -7.96
N PRO A 61 -8.42 2.38 -8.22
CA PRO A 61 -9.22 3.05 -7.19
C PRO A 61 -10.37 2.20 -6.66
N ALA A 62 -11.07 1.47 -7.53
CA ALA A 62 -12.16 0.57 -7.12
C ALA A 62 -11.63 -0.61 -6.30
N ARG A 63 -10.48 -1.18 -6.68
CA ARG A 63 -9.83 -2.28 -5.96
C ARG A 63 -9.35 -1.86 -4.58
N LEU A 64 -8.73 -0.70 -4.47
CA LEU A 64 -8.34 -0.14 -3.17
C LEU A 64 -9.56 0.11 -2.29
N ALA A 65 -10.65 0.64 -2.84
CA ALA A 65 -11.89 0.85 -2.11
C ALA A 65 -12.55 -0.46 -1.63
N ALA A 66 -12.39 -1.55 -2.36
CA ALA A 66 -12.94 -2.87 -2.00
C ALA A 66 -12.04 -3.68 -1.03
N ALA A 67 -10.75 -3.37 -0.95
CA ALA A 67 -9.82 -4.11 -0.13
C ALA A 67 -10.06 -3.90 1.37
N HIS A 68 -9.82 -4.91 2.21
CA HIS A 68 -9.78 -4.76 3.67
C HIS A 68 -8.37 -4.42 4.17
N LEU A 69 -7.35 -4.87 3.45
CA LEU A 69 -5.93 -4.63 3.74
C LEU A 69 -5.17 -4.56 2.42
N VAL A 70 -4.19 -3.69 2.34
CA VAL A 70 -3.31 -3.56 1.18
C VAL A 70 -1.87 -3.82 1.57
N ILE A 71 -1.15 -4.64 0.80
CA ILE A 71 0.30 -4.81 0.94
C ILE A 71 0.95 -4.13 -0.26
N ALA A 72 1.77 -3.13 -0.02
CA ALA A 72 2.32 -2.32 -1.11
C ALA A 72 3.70 -1.74 -0.79
N ARG A 73 4.40 -1.30 -1.84
CA ARG A 73 5.49 -0.35 -1.72
C ARG A 73 4.95 1.02 -1.28
N SER A 74 5.78 1.80 -0.61
CA SER A 74 5.40 3.10 -0.06
C SER A 74 5.82 4.27 -0.95
N GLY A 75 5.57 4.15 -2.26
CA GLY A 75 5.66 5.31 -3.16
C GLY A 75 4.67 6.40 -2.75
N ALA A 76 5.01 7.67 -2.97
CA ALA A 76 4.19 8.81 -2.55
C ALA A 76 2.74 8.75 -3.06
N GLY A 77 2.53 8.38 -4.34
CA GLY A 77 1.20 8.19 -4.91
C GLY A 77 0.41 7.10 -4.17
N THR A 78 1.04 5.93 -3.94
CA THR A 78 0.40 4.82 -3.23
C THR A 78 -0.03 5.22 -1.82
N VAL A 79 0.85 5.89 -1.06
CA VAL A 79 0.54 6.35 0.30
C VAL A 79 -0.62 7.35 0.29
N SER A 80 -0.63 8.30 -0.66
CA SER A 80 -1.72 9.25 -0.83
C SER A 80 -3.04 8.58 -1.19
N GLU A 81 -3.04 7.61 -2.10
CA GLU A 81 -4.21 6.84 -2.49
C GLU A 81 -4.78 6.04 -1.32
N LEU A 82 -3.92 5.36 -0.54
CA LEU A 82 -4.31 4.62 0.65
C LEU A 82 -4.94 5.53 1.71
N ALA A 83 -4.37 6.71 1.94
CA ALA A 83 -4.95 7.72 2.82
C ALA A 83 -6.33 8.16 2.33
N MET A 84 -6.44 8.51 1.04
CA MET A 84 -7.71 8.98 0.44
C MET A 84 -8.85 7.97 0.57
N VAL A 85 -8.57 6.68 0.37
CA VAL A 85 -9.60 5.64 0.50
C VAL A 85 -9.70 5.07 1.92
N GLY A 86 -8.85 5.53 2.86
CA GLY A 86 -8.85 5.05 4.24
C GLY A 86 -8.54 3.56 4.32
N ARG A 87 -7.49 3.08 3.65
CA ARG A 87 -7.17 1.64 3.66
C ARG A 87 -6.00 1.32 4.58
N PRO A 88 -6.20 0.39 5.55
CA PRO A 88 -5.09 -0.14 6.34
C PRO A 88 -4.09 -0.82 5.42
N SER A 89 -2.82 -0.69 5.70
CA SER A 89 -1.81 -1.26 4.81
C SER A 89 -0.59 -1.80 5.56
N VAL A 90 0.01 -2.84 4.98
CA VAL A 90 1.39 -3.25 5.28
C VAL A 90 2.27 -2.59 4.22
N LEU A 91 3.05 -1.63 4.62
CA LEU A 91 3.93 -0.87 3.74
C LEU A 91 5.35 -1.42 3.81
N VAL A 92 5.86 -1.81 2.66
CA VAL A 92 7.20 -2.38 2.49
C VAL A 92 8.03 -1.41 1.64
N PRO A 93 8.78 -0.49 2.25
CA PRO A 93 9.64 0.42 1.52
C PRO A 93 10.62 -0.34 0.62
N TYR A 94 10.91 0.21 -0.56
CA TYR A 94 11.93 -0.35 -1.44
C TYR A 94 13.32 -0.02 -0.89
N ALA A 95 14.10 -1.05 -0.58
CA ALA A 95 15.40 -0.91 0.10
C ALA A 95 16.44 -0.06 -0.66
N TYR A 96 16.30 0.03 -1.99
CA TYR A 96 17.22 0.81 -2.84
C TYR A 96 16.60 2.15 -3.30
N ALA A 97 15.59 2.65 -2.58
CA ALA A 97 15.01 3.96 -2.87
C ALA A 97 16.01 5.06 -2.55
N THR A 98 16.23 5.99 -3.49
CA THR A 98 17.12 7.13 -3.30
C THR A 98 16.74 7.89 -2.02
N ASP A 99 17.73 8.23 -1.20
CA ASP A 99 17.55 8.97 0.06
C ASP A 99 16.48 8.40 1.01
N ASP A 100 16.22 7.10 0.91
CA ASP A 100 15.23 6.39 1.73
C ASP A 100 13.83 7.07 1.78
N HIS A 101 13.45 7.72 0.65
CA HIS A 101 12.18 8.44 0.58
C HIS A 101 10.96 7.54 0.80
N GLN A 102 11.04 6.22 0.50
CA GLN A 102 9.91 5.32 0.70
C GLN A 102 9.65 5.03 2.18
N SER A 103 10.68 4.93 3.02
CA SER A 103 10.48 4.80 4.48
C SER A 103 9.80 6.05 5.05
N ARG A 104 10.24 7.24 4.65
CA ARG A 104 9.60 8.50 5.07
C ARG A 104 8.14 8.60 4.60
N ASN A 105 7.84 8.16 3.40
CA ASN A 105 6.45 8.11 2.92
C ASN A 105 5.61 7.15 3.77
N ALA A 106 6.14 5.96 4.11
CA ALA A 106 5.44 4.99 4.94
C ALA A 106 5.14 5.52 6.34
N GLU A 107 6.05 6.32 6.92
CA GLU A 107 5.88 6.95 8.24
C GLU A 107 4.65 7.85 8.31
N VAL A 108 4.22 8.46 7.21
CA VAL A 108 3.00 9.30 7.17
C VAL A 108 1.78 8.53 7.67
N LEU A 109 1.63 7.26 7.28
CA LEU A 109 0.52 6.42 7.70
C LEU A 109 0.86 5.62 8.96
N SER A 110 2.08 5.06 9.07
CA SER A 110 2.42 4.19 10.18
C SER A 110 2.49 4.92 11.52
N SER A 111 3.03 6.14 11.57
CA SER A 111 3.04 6.96 12.78
C SER A 111 1.65 7.37 13.26
N ALA A 112 0.68 7.42 12.36
CA ALA A 112 -0.71 7.69 12.68
C ALA A 112 -1.49 6.43 13.08
N GLY A 113 -0.89 5.23 12.94
CA GLY A 113 -1.56 3.94 13.17
C GLY A 113 -2.37 3.46 11.97
N GLY A 114 -2.25 4.09 10.80
CA GLY A 114 -2.97 3.72 9.56
C GLY A 114 -2.27 2.64 8.73
N ALA A 115 -1.04 2.29 9.07
CA ALA A 115 -0.26 1.27 8.39
C ALA A 115 0.74 0.59 9.33
N TRP A 116 1.20 -0.59 8.93
CA TRP A 116 2.33 -1.30 9.51
C TRP A 116 3.50 -1.21 8.55
N LEU A 117 4.58 -0.60 9.02
CA LEU A 117 5.83 -0.53 8.26
C LEU A 117 6.59 -1.84 8.47
N LEU A 118 6.90 -2.53 7.37
CA LEU A 118 7.70 -3.75 7.36
C LEU A 118 8.90 -3.53 6.43
N PRO A 119 10.12 -3.36 6.97
CA PRO A 119 11.31 -3.22 6.15
C PRO A 119 11.50 -4.42 5.20
N GLU A 120 11.98 -4.18 3.99
CA GLU A 120 12.15 -5.26 3.00
C GLU A 120 13.11 -6.35 3.49
N ALA A 121 14.10 -6.01 4.29
CA ALA A 121 15.04 -6.97 4.90
C ALA A 121 14.35 -7.94 5.88
N GLU A 122 13.24 -7.51 6.48
CA GLU A 122 12.43 -8.30 7.41
C GLU A 122 11.26 -9.00 6.72
N LEU A 123 11.04 -8.72 5.42
CA LEU A 123 9.96 -9.33 4.67
C LEU A 123 10.29 -10.78 4.36
N ASP A 124 9.81 -11.68 5.19
CA ASP A 124 9.86 -13.13 4.98
C ASP A 124 8.49 -13.79 5.21
N VAL A 125 8.42 -15.09 4.91
CA VAL A 125 7.16 -15.84 5.02
C VAL A 125 6.65 -15.92 6.45
N PRO A 126 7.45 -16.29 7.48
CA PRO A 126 6.99 -16.34 8.86
C PRO A 126 6.52 -14.97 9.41
N VAL A 127 7.28 -13.92 9.18
CA VAL A 127 6.94 -12.57 9.66
C VAL A 127 5.65 -12.10 9.03
N LEU A 128 5.52 -12.17 7.69
CA LEU A 128 4.32 -11.70 7.02
C LEU A 128 3.10 -12.54 7.38
N SER A 129 3.21 -13.88 7.42
CA SER A 129 2.07 -14.73 7.80
C SER A 129 1.60 -14.48 9.23
N GLY A 130 2.52 -14.26 10.16
CA GLY A 130 2.20 -13.90 11.55
C GLY A 130 1.46 -12.56 11.65
N HIS A 131 1.92 -11.53 10.92
CA HIS A 131 1.22 -10.25 10.83
C HIS A 131 -0.19 -10.41 10.25
N LEU A 132 -0.33 -11.11 9.14
CA LEU A 132 -1.62 -11.30 8.48
C LEU A 132 -2.59 -12.10 9.35
N ALA A 133 -2.13 -13.16 10.02
CA ALA A 133 -2.96 -13.94 10.94
C ALA A 133 -3.52 -13.05 12.07
N LYS A 134 -2.70 -12.19 12.67
CA LYS A 134 -3.12 -11.24 13.70
C LYS A 134 -4.18 -10.27 13.16
N LEU A 135 -3.92 -9.64 12.01
CA LEU A 135 -4.84 -8.67 11.40
C LEU A 135 -6.17 -9.29 10.98
N MET A 136 -6.16 -10.55 10.51
CA MET A 136 -7.38 -11.26 10.12
C MET A 136 -8.23 -11.73 11.31
N THR A 137 -7.65 -11.84 12.49
CA THR A 137 -8.34 -12.24 13.72
C THR A 137 -8.79 -11.05 14.57
N ASP A 138 -8.35 -9.84 14.25
CA ASP A 138 -8.71 -8.61 14.97
C ASP A 138 -9.31 -7.57 14.00
N PRO A 139 -10.62 -7.63 13.73
CA PRO A 139 -11.28 -6.68 12.83
C PRO A 139 -11.31 -5.25 13.38
N ASP A 140 -11.20 -5.07 14.68
CA ASP A 140 -11.17 -3.75 15.30
C ASP A 140 -9.85 -3.05 14.97
N MET A 141 -8.75 -3.78 15.00
CA MET A 141 -7.43 -3.27 14.57
C MET A 141 -7.46 -2.76 13.14
N LEU A 142 -8.07 -3.49 12.21
CA LEU A 142 -8.20 -3.05 10.82
C LEU A 142 -9.11 -1.82 10.70
N ARG A 143 -10.22 -1.77 11.44
CA ARG A 143 -11.13 -0.64 11.42
C ARG A 143 -10.48 0.64 11.96
N ASP A 144 -9.74 0.55 13.04
CA ASP A 144 -9.08 1.70 13.64
C ASP A 144 -7.93 2.19 12.76
N ALA A 145 -7.18 1.28 12.15
CA ALA A 145 -6.17 1.64 11.16
C ALA A 145 -6.79 2.30 9.91
N ALA A 146 -7.98 1.86 9.47
CA ALA A 146 -8.68 2.50 8.36
C ALA A 146 -9.04 3.96 8.67
N LYS A 147 -9.55 4.24 9.88
CA LYS A 147 -9.84 5.61 10.33
C LYS A 147 -8.57 6.45 10.40
N ALA A 148 -7.50 5.89 10.97
CA ALA A 148 -6.22 6.56 11.10
C ALA A 148 -5.61 6.91 9.74
N ALA A 149 -5.67 5.98 8.77
CA ALA A 149 -5.22 6.23 7.40
C ALA A 149 -6.04 7.35 6.74
N HIS A 150 -7.37 7.31 6.86
CA HIS A 150 -8.25 8.34 6.30
C HIS A 150 -8.01 9.72 6.92
N GLY A 151 -7.66 9.77 8.20
CA GLY A 151 -7.30 11.01 8.90
C GLY A 151 -6.05 11.70 8.33
N ARG A 152 -5.28 11.02 7.50
CA ARG A 152 -4.11 11.57 6.79
C ARG A 152 -4.42 11.98 5.34
N ALA A 153 -5.65 11.85 4.88
CA ALA A 153 -6.06 12.26 3.56
C ALA A 153 -5.90 13.76 3.34
N GLN A 154 -5.46 14.14 2.15
CA GLN A 154 -5.29 15.53 1.73
C GLN A 154 -6.11 15.80 0.44
N PRO A 155 -7.44 15.80 0.52
CA PRO A 155 -8.30 15.89 -0.68
C PRO A 155 -8.10 17.18 -1.48
N ASN A 156 -7.67 18.24 -0.82
CA ASN A 156 -7.49 19.56 -1.43
C ASN A 156 -6.03 19.89 -1.77
N ALA A 157 -5.10 18.91 -1.73
CA ALA A 157 -3.66 19.17 -1.90
C ALA A 157 -3.36 19.90 -3.22
N ALA A 158 -3.99 19.53 -4.33
CA ALA A 158 -3.78 20.17 -5.63
C ALA A 158 -4.26 21.63 -5.64
N ALA A 159 -5.43 21.89 -5.03
CA ALA A 159 -5.96 23.26 -4.92
C ALA A 159 -5.07 24.14 -4.01
N GLN A 160 -4.63 23.61 -2.87
CA GLN A 160 -3.73 24.29 -1.95
C GLN A 160 -2.37 24.61 -2.61
N LEU A 161 -1.84 23.68 -3.40
CA LEU A 161 -0.60 23.91 -4.14
C LEU A 161 -0.79 25.00 -5.20
N ALA A 162 -1.90 24.98 -5.96
CA ALA A 162 -2.21 26.01 -6.95
C ALA A 162 -2.35 27.39 -6.31
N GLU A 163 -3.04 27.49 -5.19
CA GLU A 163 -3.18 28.73 -4.42
C GLU A 163 -1.82 29.27 -3.93
N LEU A 164 -0.97 28.40 -3.41
CA LEU A 164 0.38 28.75 -2.98
C LEU A 164 1.21 29.31 -4.15
N VAL A 165 1.18 28.64 -5.31
CA VAL A 165 1.90 29.09 -6.50
C VAL A 165 1.39 30.46 -6.98
N LEU A 166 0.07 30.67 -7.01
CA LEU A 166 -0.51 31.96 -7.39
C LEU A 166 -0.13 33.07 -6.41
N THR A 167 -0.12 32.79 -5.12
CA THR A 167 0.28 33.75 -4.08
C THR A 167 1.75 34.16 -4.23
N LEU A 168 2.64 33.19 -4.45
CA LEU A 168 4.06 33.48 -4.67
C LEU A 168 4.28 34.28 -5.96
N ALA A 169 3.62 33.92 -7.06
CA ALA A 169 3.72 34.63 -8.32
C ALA A 169 3.21 36.08 -8.20
N ALA A 170 2.11 36.32 -7.48
CA ALA A 170 1.59 37.66 -7.24
C ALA A 170 2.52 38.50 -6.35
N GLY A 171 3.16 37.89 -5.35
CA GLY A 171 4.15 38.54 -4.49
C GLY A 171 5.42 38.96 -5.25
N GLU A 172 5.91 38.15 -6.17
CA GLU A 172 7.04 38.50 -7.04
C GLU A 172 6.70 39.64 -8.03
N LEU A 173 5.48 39.67 -8.54
CA LEU A 173 5.00 40.76 -9.40
C LEU A 173 4.89 42.07 -8.61
N SER A 174 4.45 42.04 -7.37
CA SER A 174 4.39 43.23 -6.49
C SER A 174 5.79 43.77 -6.15
N GLY A 175 6.78 42.91 -5.95
CA GLY A 175 8.18 43.30 -5.69
C GLY A 175 8.89 43.89 -6.92
N ARG A 176 8.53 43.47 -8.13
CA ARG A 176 9.07 44.04 -9.41
C ARG A 176 8.48 45.35 -9.82
N ALA A 177 7.24 45.64 -9.42
CA ALA A 177 6.58 46.91 -9.72
C ALA A 177 7.01 48.06 -8.80
N ALA A 178 7.71 47.75 -7.68
CA ALA A 178 8.19 48.73 -6.68
C ALA A 178 9.69 49.04 -6.82
N ALA A 179 10.41 48.48 -7.79
CA ALA A 179 11.79 48.74 -8.14
C ALA A 179 11.92 49.42 -9.51
#